data_d1635187dc195feed496dc1f697e0768
#
_entry.id   d1635187dc195feed496dc1f697e0768
#
_cell.length_a   1.000
_cell.length_b   1.000
_cell.length_c   1.000
_cell.angle_alpha   90.00
_cell.angle_beta   90.00
_cell.angle_gamma   90.00
#
_symmetry.space_group_name_H-M   'P 1'
#
loop_
_entity.id
_entity.type
_entity.pdbx_description
1 polymer ?
#
loop_
_entity_poly.entity_id
_entity_poly.type
_entity_poly.pdbx_seq_one_letter_code
_entity_poly.pdbx_strand_id
1 'polypeptide(L)'
;MKGKFITLEGIDGVGKTTQLELLKIFAHEKSKDNWIFTRNPGGTELGIELREILLNNQTLRVTPLAETLLYIADRAEHISKFVIPALEEDTIIICDRFIDSTMAYQGYGRGLNIANIHKLNEIAIQGIKPDLTILFDADPSISFQRAKSRGQSGDKIEAEGLEFQKKIRAGFLEIAQLEPERFCIIDVAKKNPSEIHENVLKEIEKIIT
;
A
#
# COMPACT_ATOMS: atom_id res chain seq x y z
N MET A 1 19.90 -14.93 5.95
CA MET A 1 19.36 -13.55 6.04
C MET A 1 17.94 -13.67 6.57
N LYS A 2 17.45 -12.81 7.42
CA LYS A 2 16.05 -12.86 7.84
C LYS A 2 15.19 -12.19 6.77
N GLY A 3 14.05 -12.78 6.38
CA GLY A 3 13.16 -12.21 5.38
C GLY A 3 12.80 -10.75 5.68
N LYS A 4 12.43 -9.97 4.66
CA LYS A 4 12.10 -8.55 4.77
C LYS A 4 10.72 -8.26 4.21
N PHE A 5 9.97 -7.42 4.90
CA PHE A 5 8.65 -6.98 4.49
C PHE A 5 8.64 -5.48 4.14
N ILE A 6 8.40 -5.18 2.86
CA ILE A 6 8.44 -3.83 2.30
C ILE A 6 7.05 -3.48 1.78
N THR A 7 6.55 -2.29 2.08
CA THR A 7 5.26 -1.82 1.59
C THR A 7 5.41 -0.58 0.72
N LEU A 8 4.59 -0.50 -0.32
CA LEU A 8 4.49 0.64 -1.23
C LEU A 8 3.18 1.37 -0.95
N GLU A 9 3.27 2.62 -0.50
CA GLU A 9 2.13 3.41 -0.04
C GLU A 9 2.01 4.75 -0.76
N GLY A 10 0.87 5.39 -0.63
CA GLY A 10 0.55 6.68 -1.22
C GLY A 10 -0.84 6.72 -1.86
N ILE A 11 -1.32 7.90 -2.20
CA ILE A 11 -2.63 8.12 -2.82
C ILE A 11 -2.72 7.46 -4.20
N ASP A 12 -3.93 7.43 -4.79
CA ASP A 12 -4.11 6.86 -6.13
C ASP A 12 -3.48 7.77 -7.20
N GLY A 13 -2.94 7.18 -8.26
CA GLY A 13 -2.30 7.91 -9.35
C GLY A 13 -0.85 8.37 -9.11
N VAL A 14 -0.24 8.12 -7.94
CA VAL A 14 1.17 8.50 -7.67
C VAL A 14 2.22 7.62 -8.34
N GLY A 15 1.81 6.48 -8.96
CA GLY A 15 2.72 5.63 -9.71
C GLY A 15 3.18 4.36 -9.01
N LYS A 16 2.55 3.93 -7.90
CA LYS A 16 2.86 2.67 -7.19
C LYS A 16 2.91 1.46 -8.12
N THR A 17 1.87 1.26 -8.91
CA THR A 17 1.78 0.13 -9.87
C THR A 17 2.94 0.14 -10.87
N THR A 18 3.31 1.31 -11.38
CA THR A 18 4.46 1.46 -12.28
C THR A 18 5.75 1.02 -11.62
N GLN A 19 5.97 1.43 -10.37
CA GLN A 19 7.16 1.03 -9.62
C GLN A 19 7.17 -0.45 -9.27
N LEU A 20 6.00 -1.02 -8.94
CA LEU A 20 5.86 -2.45 -8.70
C LEU A 20 6.27 -3.27 -9.93
N GLU A 21 5.82 -2.87 -11.12
CA GLU A 21 6.18 -3.56 -12.37
C GLU A 21 7.68 -3.40 -12.69
N LEU A 22 8.27 -2.22 -12.47
CA LEU A 22 9.72 -2.03 -12.64
C LEU A 22 10.52 -2.87 -11.65
N LEU A 23 10.06 -3.03 -10.41
CA LEU A 23 10.70 -3.90 -9.42
C LEU A 23 10.63 -5.39 -9.81
N LYS A 24 9.52 -5.84 -10.41
CA LYS A 24 9.40 -7.21 -10.94
C LYS A 24 10.38 -7.45 -12.07
N ILE A 25 10.50 -6.49 -13.01
CA ILE A 25 11.46 -6.57 -14.12
C ILE A 25 12.88 -6.63 -13.55
N PHE A 26 13.23 -5.74 -12.63
CA PHE A 26 14.55 -5.73 -11.97
C PHE A 26 14.85 -7.06 -11.27
N ALA A 27 13.89 -7.58 -10.50
CA ALA A 27 14.07 -8.86 -9.79
C ALA A 27 14.34 -10.01 -10.77
N HIS A 28 13.60 -10.08 -11.87
CA HIS A 28 13.82 -11.07 -12.92
C HIS A 28 15.18 -10.92 -13.59
N GLU A 29 15.59 -9.71 -14.01
CA GLU A 29 16.87 -9.45 -14.68
C GLU A 29 18.09 -9.70 -13.78
N LYS A 30 17.93 -9.52 -12.47
CA LYS A 30 18.99 -9.71 -11.47
C LYS A 30 18.93 -11.06 -10.76
N SER A 31 18.07 -11.98 -11.22
CA SER A 31 17.87 -13.31 -10.63
C SER A 31 17.64 -13.26 -9.12
N LYS A 32 16.77 -12.33 -8.70
CA LYS A 32 16.34 -12.17 -7.30
C LYS A 32 15.17 -13.12 -7.02
N ASP A 33 15.41 -14.42 -7.07
CA ASP A 33 14.37 -15.46 -6.98
C ASP A 33 13.64 -15.48 -5.64
N ASN A 34 14.25 -14.88 -4.61
CA ASN A 34 13.64 -14.71 -3.29
C ASN A 34 12.82 -13.42 -3.13
N TRP A 35 12.60 -12.65 -4.21
CA TRP A 35 11.69 -11.50 -4.19
C TRP A 35 10.30 -11.92 -4.62
N ILE A 36 9.32 -11.70 -3.75
CA ILE A 36 7.91 -11.95 -4.06
C ILE A 36 7.07 -10.69 -3.97
N PHE A 37 6.05 -10.62 -4.79
CA PHE A 37 5.21 -9.45 -4.96
C PHE A 37 3.77 -9.79 -4.61
N THR A 38 3.16 -8.95 -3.77
CA THR A 38 1.79 -9.14 -3.29
C THR A 38 1.06 -7.81 -3.16
N ARG A 39 -0.17 -7.82 -2.70
CA ARG A 39 -1.00 -6.63 -2.46
C ARG A 39 -1.97 -6.85 -1.31
N ASN A 40 -2.43 -5.78 -0.70
CA ASN A 40 -3.47 -5.79 0.32
C ASN A 40 -4.49 -4.64 0.05
N PRO A 41 -5.75 -4.94 -0.32
CA PRO A 41 -6.36 -6.27 -0.34
C PRO A 41 -6.06 -7.05 -1.63
N GLY A 42 -6.20 -8.40 -1.55
CA GLY A 42 -6.19 -9.27 -2.72
C GLY A 42 -4.96 -10.16 -2.87
N GLY A 43 -4.19 -10.37 -1.81
CA GLY A 43 -3.00 -11.24 -1.81
C GLY A 43 -3.28 -12.73 -1.55
N THR A 44 -4.53 -13.12 -1.31
CA THR A 44 -4.99 -14.50 -1.08
C THR A 44 -6.29 -14.76 -1.82
N GLU A 45 -6.74 -16.01 -1.89
CA GLU A 45 -8.03 -16.37 -2.50
C GLU A 45 -9.18 -15.60 -1.85
N LEU A 46 -9.29 -15.61 -0.52
CA LEU A 46 -10.28 -14.80 0.19
C LEU A 46 -10.08 -13.31 -0.09
N GLY A 47 -8.84 -12.86 -0.14
CA GLY A 47 -8.50 -11.47 -0.43
C GLY A 47 -8.98 -11.00 -1.81
N ILE A 48 -8.94 -11.85 -2.82
CA ILE A 48 -9.47 -11.55 -4.16
C ILE A 48 -10.98 -11.27 -4.11
N GLU A 49 -11.74 -12.11 -3.41
CA GLU A 49 -13.18 -11.93 -3.22
C GLU A 49 -13.51 -10.64 -2.44
N LEU A 50 -12.76 -10.39 -1.35
CA LEU A 50 -12.93 -9.17 -0.57
C LEU A 50 -12.58 -7.92 -1.37
N ARG A 51 -11.54 -7.97 -2.21
CA ARG A 51 -11.16 -6.87 -3.10
C ARG A 51 -12.28 -6.57 -4.11
N GLU A 52 -12.92 -7.58 -4.67
CA GLU A 52 -14.06 -7.41 -5.58
C GLU A 52 -15.21 -6.66 -4.89
N ILE A 53 -15.55 -7.05 -3.68
CA ILE A 53 -16.58 -6.38 -2.86
C ILE A 53 -16.19 -4.93 -2.57
N LEU A 54 -14.93 -4.71 -2.17
CA LEU A 54 -14.45 -3.40 -1.71
C LEU A 54 -14.30 -2.38 -2.84
N LEU A 55 -13.75 -2.79 -3.98
CA LEU A 55 -13.33 -1.86 -5.03
C LEU A 55 -14.20 -1.90 -6.28
N ASN A 56 -14.61 -3.09 -6.73
CA ASN A 56 -15.21 -3.26 -8.06
C ASN A 56 -16.74 -3.32 -8.03
N ASN A 57 -17.36 -3.84 -6.96
CA ASN A 57 -18.83 -3.93 -6.89
C ASN A 57 -19.44 -2.55 -6.64
N GLN A 58 -19.75 -1.81 -7.69
CA GLN A 58 -20.30 -0.45 -7.63
C GLN A 58 -21.74 -0.39 -7.11
N THR A 59 -22.48 -1.49 -7.11
CA THR A 59 -23.87 -1.53 -6.65
C THR A 59 -23.97 -1.73 -5.15
N LEU A 60 -22.99 -2.41 -4.54
CA LEU A 60 -22.97 -2.66 -3.12
C LEU A 60 -22.46 -1.42 -2.35
N ARG A 61 -23.30 -0.88 -1.50
CA ARG A 61 -22.91 0.20 -0.58
C ARG A 61 -22.56 -0.38 0.77
N VAL A 62 -21.30 -0.24 1.15
CA VAL A 62 -20.78 -0.70 2.44
C VAL A 62 -20.58 0.53 3.34
N THR A 63 -20.95 0.43 4.61
CA THR A 63 -20.70 1.52 5.58
C THR A 63 -19.20 1.64 5.88
N PRO A 64 -18.67 2.82 6.24
CA PRO A 64 -17.23 3.00 6.51
C PRO A 64 -16.65 2.01 7.52
N LEU A 65 -17.40 1.67 8.58
CA LEU A 65 -16.93 0.69 9.56
C LEU A 65 -16.87 -0.73 8.97
N ALA A 66 -17.89 -1.16 8.22
CA ALA A 66 -17.90 -2.48 7.59
C ALA A 66 -16.79 -2.57 6.51
N GLU A 67 -16.58 -1.51 5.72
CA GLU A 67 -15.47 -1.39 4.78
C GLU A 67 -14.13 -1.61 5.48
N THR A 68 -13.90 -0.93 6.62
CA THR A 68 -12.70 -1.09 7.43
C THR A 68 -12.51 -2.53 7.89
N LEU A 69 -13.57 -3.16 8.42
CA LEU A 69 -13.49 -4.55 8.91
C LEU A 69 -13.19 -5.55 7.79
N LEU A 70 -13.65 -5.31 6.56
CA LEU A 70 -13.31 -6.14 5.41
C LEU A 70 -11.82 -6.00 5.03
N TYR A 71 -11.25 -4.78 5.07
CA TYR A 71 -9.80 -4.59 4.90
C TYR A 71 -8.99 -5.28 5.99
N ILE A 72 -9.46 -5.25 7.23
CA ILE A 72 -8.81 -5.92 8.36
C ILE A 72 -8.89 -7.45 8.21
N ALA A 73 -10.01 -8.00 7.77
CA ALA A 73 -10.17 -9.43 7.52
C ALA A 73 -9.24 -9.92 6.41
N ASP A 74 -9.16 -9.20 5.27
CA ASP A 74 -8.20 -9.49 4.21
C ASP A 74 -6.77 -9.49 4.74
N ARG A 75 -6.41 -8.50 5.55
CA ARG A 75 -5.07 -8.39 6.14
C ARG A 75 -4.71 -9.54 7.04
N ALA A 76 -5.63 -9.94 7.92
CA ALA A 76 -5.42 -11.07 8.82
C ALA A 76 -5.16 -12.38 8.05
N GLU A 77 -5.93 -12.64 7.00
CA GLU A 77 -5.75 -13.77 6.10
C GLU A 77 -4.41 -13.70 5.36
N HIS A 78 -4.09 -12.53 4.80
CA HIS A 78 -2.84 -12.29 4.05
C HIS A 78 -1.60 -12.49 4.93
N ILE A 79 -1.61 -11.97 6.15
CA ILE A 79 -0.52 -12.18 7.12
C ILE A 79 -0.33 -13.65 7.43
N SER A 80 -1.41 -14.36 7.79
CA SER A 80 -1.33 -15.73 8.25
C SER A 80 -0.93 -16.72 7.15
N LYS A 81 -1.51 -16.56 5.94
CA LYS A 81 -1.33 -17.54 4.86
C LYS A 81 -0.20 -17.21 3.90
N PHE A 82 0.23 -15.95 3.85
CA PHE A 82 1.22 -15.53 2.85
C PHE A 82 2.45 -14.90 3.48
N VAL A 83 2.30 -13.84 4.29
CA VAL A 83 3.45 -13.05 4.73
C VAL A 83 4.31 -13.82 5.76
N ILE A 84 3.71 -14.40 6.79
CA ILE A 84 4.45 -15.13 7.81
C ILE A 84 5.23 -16.30 7.19
N PRO A 85 4.62 -17.23 6.42
CA PRO A 85 5.35 -18.33 5.79
C PRO A 85 6.50 -17.85 4.90
N ALA A 86 6.28 -16.82 4.09
CA ALA A 86 7.30 -16.31 3.19
C ALA A 86 8.49 -15.68 3.94
N LEU A 87 8.23 -14.96 5.05
CA LEU A 87 9.31 -14.39 5.88
C LEU A 87 10.14 -15.49 6.58
N GLU A 88 9.55 -16.62 6.91
CA GLU A 88 10.27 -17.79 7.47
C GLU A 88 11.22 -18.42 6.45
N GLU A 89 10.96 -18.25 5.15
CA GLU A 89 11.79 -18.73 4.03
C GLU A 89 12.80 -17.67 3.54
N ASP A 90 13.16 -16.69 4.36
CA ASP A 90 14.11 -15.61 4.04
C ASP A 90 13.76 -14.81 2.77
N THR A 91 12.46 -14.65 2.49
CA THR A 91 11.96 -13.98 1.31
C THR A 91 11.87 -12.46 1.49
N ILE A 92 12.14 -11.71 0.43
CA ILE A 92 11.90 -10.27 0.35
C ILE A 92 10.49 -10.05 -0.22
N ILE A 93 9.58 -9.60 0.64
CA ILE A 93 8.18 -9.37 0.27
C ILE A 93 7.98 -7.90 -0.07
N ILE A 94 7.44 -7.62 -1.26
CA ILE A 94 7.05 -6.28 -1.71
C ILE A 94 5.53 -6.25 -1.86
N CYS A 95 4.86 -5.45 -1.03
CA CYS A 95 3.40 -5.40 -0.95
C CYS A 95 2.87 -4.04 -1.40
N ASP A 96 1.95 -4.05 -2.38
CA ASP A 96 1.18 -2.86 -2.75
C ASP A 96 0.09 -2.62 -1.71
N ARG A 97 0.28 -1.59 -0.87
CA ARG A 97 -0.55 -1.18 0.27
C ARG A 97 -0.53 -2.17 1.45
N PHE A 98 -0.72 -1.60 2.65
CA PHE A 98 -0.83 -2.35 3.90
C PHE A 98 -1.58 -1.55 4.98
N ILE A 99 -1.10 -1.60 6.24
CA ILE A 99 -1.75 -0.95 7.39
C ILE A 99 -1.92 0.56 7.21
N ASP A 100 -0.94 1.21 6.63
CA ASP A 100 -0.90 2.67 6.48
C ASP A 100 -2.00 3.18 5.55
N SER A 101 -2.33 2.40 4.49
CA SER A 101 -3.50 2.68 3.66
C SER A 101 -4.80 2.68 4.47
N THR A 102 -5.02 1.72 5.37
CA THR A 102 -6.24 1.69 6.19
C THR A 102 -6.30 2.86 7.15
N MET A 103 -5.17 3.21 7.77
CA MET A 103 -5.10 4.41 8.62
C MET A 103 -5.41 5.67 7.83
N ALA A 104 -4.80 5.85 6.65
CA ALA A 104 -4.99 7.05 5.82
C ALA A 104 -6.41 7.14 5.23
N TYR A 105 -6.91 6.06 4.62
CA TYR A 105 -8.20 6.07 3.92
C TYR A 105 -9.40 6.04 4.87
N GLN A 106 -9.46 5.08 5.78
CA GLN A 106 -10.59 4.91 6.69
C GLN A 106 -10.51 5.86 7.89
N GLY A 107 -9.31 6.12 8.39
CA GLY A 107 -9.07 7.05 9.49
C GLY A 107 -9.19 8.50 9.04
N TYR A 108 -8.20 9.01 8.32
CA TYR A 108 -8.15 10.42 7.92
C TYR A 108 -9.17 10.75 6.82
N GLY A 109 -9.34 9.88 5.83
CA GLY A 109 -10.27 10.06 4.73
C GLY A 109 -11.73 9.98 5.17
N ARG A 110 -12.16 8.85 5.73
CA ARG A 110 -13.54 8.59 6.18
C ARG A 110 -13.88 9.19 7.56
N GLY A 111 -12.87 9.63 8.32
CA GLY A 111 -13.05 10.23 9.66
C GLY A 111 -13.37 9.22 10.77
N LEU A 112 -13.00 7.96 10.60
CA LEU A 112 -13.15 6.97 11.66
C LEU A 112 -12.06 7.16 12.73
N ASN A 113 -12.35 6.67 13.95
CA ASN A 113 -11.43 6.81 15.08
C ASN A 113 -10.10 6.07 14.82
N ILE A 114 -9.02 6.84 14.72
CA ILE A 114 -7.66 6.36 14.42
C ILE A 114 -7.19 5.30 15.43
N ALA A 115 -7.44 5.51 16.73
CA ALA A 115 -7.01 4.56 17.76
C ALA A 115 -7.72 3.20 17.63
N ASN A 116 -8.98 3.19 17.19
CA ASN A 116 -9.70 1.93 16.95
C ASN A 116 -9.14 1.21 15.71
N ILE A 117 -8.86 1.93 14.63
CA ILE A 117 -8.25 1.34 13.43
C ILE A 117 -6.87 0.78 13.76
N HIS A 118 -6.08 1.52 14.53
CA HIS A 118 -4.77 1.05 14.98
C HIS A 118 -4.88 -0.29 15.74
N LYS A 119 -5.79 -0.39 16.72
CA LYS A 119 -6.03 -1.64 17.47
C LYS A 119 -6.44 -2.80 16.57
N LEU A 120 -7.32 -2.55 15.60
CA LEU A 120 -7.75 -3.57 14.64
C LEU A 120 -6.58 -4.03 13.74
N ASN A 121 -5.74 -3.09 13.29
CA ASN A 121 -4.52 -3.42 12.56
C ASN A 121 -3.57 -4.27 13.40
N GLU A 122 -3.29 -3.89 14.66
CA GLU A 122 -2.42 -4.66 15.56
C GLU A 122 -2.89 -6.11 15.73
N ILE A 123 -4.20 -6.34 15.83
CA ILE A 123 -4.76 -7.69 15.88
C ILE A 123 -4.48 -8.44 14.58
N ALA A 124 -4.74 -7.80 13.43
CA ALA A 124 -4.64 -8.45 12.12
C ALA A 124 -3.20 -8.76 11.70
N ILE A 125 -2.24 -7.91 12.07
CA ILE A 125 -0.83 -8.09 11.67
C ILE A 125 -0.05 -9.11 12.49
N GLN A 126 -0.59 -9.58 13.61
CA GLN A 126 0.01 -10.62 14.44
C GLN A 126 1.49 -10.34 14.78
N GLY A 127 1.82 -9.08 15.03
CA GLY A 127 3.18 -8.62 15.33
C GLY A 127 4.07 -8.37 14.10
N ILE A 128 3.61 -8.62 12.88
CA ILE A 128 4.37 -8.38 11.65
C ILE A 128 4.20 -6.91 11.22
N LYS A 129 5.27 -6.15 11.26
CA LYS A 129 5.33 -4.77 10.76
C LYS A 129 6.26 -4.69 9.53
N PRO A 130 6.01 -3.75 8.60
CA PRO A 130 6.95 -3.51 7.52
C PRO A 130 8.33 -3.08 8.05
N ASP A 131 9.39 -3.67 7.50
CA ASP A 131 10.77 -3.20 7.72
C ASP A 131 11.01 -1.85 7.03
N LEU A 132 10.32 -1.61 5.91
CA LEU A 132 10.37 -0.36 5.14
C LEU A 132 9.00 -0.08 4.51
N THR A 133 8.52 1.14 4.67
CA THR A 133 7.38 1.68 3.93
C THR A 133 7.87 2.78 2.99
N ILE A 134 7.73 2.57 1.69
CA ILE A 134 8.02 3.59 0.67
C ILE A 134 6.73 4.35 0.39
N LEU A 135 6.68 5.59 0.83
CA LEU A 135 5.56 6.49 0.59
C LEU A 135 5.83 7.34 -0.65
N PHE A 136 5.10 7.09 -1.73
CA PHE A 136 5.11 7.94 -2.92
C PHE A 136 4.23 9.16 -2.67
N ASP A 137 4.83 10.34 -2.58
CA ASP A 137 4.13 11.58 -2.30
C ASP A 137 4.05 12.47 -3.53
N ALA A 138 2.86 12.98 -3.79
CA ALA A 138 2.61 14.05 -4.75
C ALA A 138 1.38 14.86 -4.33
N ASP A 139 1.29 16.09 -4.84
CA ASP A 139 0.05 16.86 -4.70
C ASP A 139 -1.12 16.10 -5.35
N PRO A 140 -2.26 15.95 -4.65
CA PRO A 140 -3.42 15.21 -5.16
C PRO A 140 -3.94 15.72 -6.51
N SER A 141 -3.77 17.01 -6.82
CA SER A 141 -4.17 17.56 -8.13
C SER A 141 -3.37 16.95 -9.28
N ILE A 142 -2.07 16.67 -9.07
CA ILE A 142 -1.19 16.03 -10.06
C ILE A 142 -1.61 14.57 -10.25
N SER A 143 -1.82 13.86 -9.15
CA SER A 143 -2.20 12.45 -9.14
C SER A 143 -3.58 12.24 -9.78
N PHE A 144 -4.52 13.13 -9.49
CA PHE A 144 -5.87 13.12 -10.08
C PHE A 144 -5.84 13.35 -11.60
N GLN A 145 -5.01 14.29 -12.08
CA GLN A 145 -4.82 14.49 -13.52
C GLN A 145 -4.21 13.26 -14.19
N ARG A 146 -3.21 12.63 -13.58
CA ARG A 146 -2.57 11.40 -14.08
C ARG A 146 -3.55 10.22 -14.14
N ALA A 147 -4.39 10.04 -13.13
CA ALA A 147 -5.42 9.00 -13.11
C ALA A 147 -6.45 9.22 -14.22
N LYS A 148 -6.95 10.45 -14.36
CA LYS A 148 -7.93 10.82 -15.40
C LYS A 148 -7.41 10.63 -16.83
N SER A 149 -6.12 10.89 -17.08
CA SER A 149 -5.51 10.72 -18.42
C SER A 149 -5.35 9.27 -18.86
N ARG A 150 -5.44 8.29 -17.94
CA ARG A 150 -5.34 6.85 -18.25
C ARG A 150 -6.64 6.24 -18.80
N GLY A 151 -7.76 6.98 -18.81
CA GLY A 151 -9.03 6.54 -19.41
C GLY A 151 -9.70 5.35 -18.69
N GLN A 152 -9.21 4.95 -17.54
CA GLN A 152 -9.83 3.89 -16.75
C GLN A 152 -10.99 4.48 -15.92
N SER A 153 -12.13 3.81 -15.91
CA SER A 153 -13.18 4.08 -14.92
C SER A 153 -12.57 3.81 -13.54
N GLY A 154 -12.42 4.86 -12.74
CA GLY A 154 -11.87 4.75 -11.39
C GLY A 154 -12.67 3.77 -10.52
N ASP A 155 -12.02 3.19 -9.52
CA ASP A 155 -12.70 2.41 -8.50
C ASP A 155 -13.56 3.32 -7.58
N LYS A 156 -14.27 2.72 -6.62
CA LYS A 156 -15.16 3.46 -5.69
C LYS A 156 -14.42 4.56 -4.92
N ILE A 157 -13.16 4.35 -4.61
CA ILE A 157 -12.36 5.27 -3.81
C ILE A 157 -11.84 6.42 -4.66
N GLU A 158 -11.45 6.17 -5.91
CA GLU A 158 -11.07 7.23 -6.86
C GLU A 158 -12.24 8.19 -7.17
N ALA A 159 -13.48 7.70 -7.07
CA ALA A 159 -14.69 8.52 -7.27
C ALA A 159 -14.98 9.54 -6.15
N GLU A 160 -14.33 9.45 -4.98
CA GLU A 160 -14.57 10.33 -3.81
C GLU A 160 -14.06 11.79 -3.98
N GLY A 161 -13.21 12.04 -4.98
CA GLY A 161 -12.80 13.37 -5.37
C GLY A 161 -11.56 13.94 -4.66
N LEU A 162 -11.19 15.16 -5.08
CA LEU A 162 -9.91 15.78 -4.70
C LEU A 162 -9.76 16.05 -3.20
N GLU A 163 -10.82 16.50 -2.53
CA GLU A 163 -10.76 16.83 -1.09
C GLU A 163 -10.55 15.58 -0.22
N PHE A 164 -11.10 14.45 -0.64
CA PHE A 164 -10.85 13.17 0.01
C PHE A 164 -9.37 12.76 -0.14
N GLN A 165 -8.82 12.87 -1.34
CA GLN A 165 -7.40 12.58 -1.60
C GLN A 165 -6.44 13.50 -0.81
N LYS A 166 -6.79 14.77 -0.60
CA LYS A 166 -6.02 15.69 0.25
C LYS A 166 -5.96 15.22 1.71
N LYS A 167 -7.10 14.75 2.25
CA LYS A 167 -7.16 14.20 3.63
C LYS A 167 -6.30 12.94 3.75
N ILE A 168 -6.36 12.05 2.78
CA ILE A 168 -5.57 10.81 2.76
C ILE A 168 -4.08 11.13 2.71
N ARG A 169 -3.65 12.03 1.82
CA ARG A 169 -2.26 12.47 1.74
C ARG A 169 -1.77 13.04 3.07
N ALA A 170 -2.55 13.93 3.67
CA ALA A 170 -2.22 14.50 4.98
C ALA A 170 -2.07 13.39 6.04
N GLY A 171 -2.96 12.40 6.03
CA GLY A 171 -2.89 11.23 6.90
C GLY A 171 -1.61 10.41 6.69
N PHE A 172 -1.23 10.11 5.45
CA PHE A 172 0.03 9.41 5.17
C PHE A 172 1.25 10.16 5.67
N LEU A 173 1.30 11.48 5.46
CA LEU A 173 2.42 12.31 5.91
C LEU A 173 2.51 12.37 7.44
N GLU A 174 1.37 12.44 8.13
CA GLU A 174 1.32 12.41 9.59
C GLU A 174 1.78 11.05 10.14
N ILE A 175 1.32 9.93 9.57
CA ILE A 175 1.76 8.58 9.93
C ILE A 175 3.28 8.45 9.74
N ALA A 176 3.81 8.93 8.61
CA ALA A 176 5.24 8.87 8.33
C ALA A 176 6.08 9.70 9.32
N GLN A 177 5.55 10.82 9.82
CA GLN A 177 6.20 11.61 10.87
C GLN A 177 6.21 10.92 12.23
N LEU A 178 5.19 10.10 12.51
CA LEU A 178 5.10 9.34 13.77
C LEU A 178 6.02 8.13 13.81
N GLU A 179 6.36 7.56 12.63
CA GLU A 179 7.18 6.34 12.50
C GLU A 179 8.35 6.54 11.51
N PRO A 180 9.20 7.57 11.70
CA PRO A 180 10.21 7.96 10.71
C PRO A 180 11.24 6.86 10.41
N GLU A 181 11.47 5.94 11.35
CA GLU A 181 12.47 4.86 11.22
C GLU A 181 12.12 3.85 10.13
N ARG A 182 10.83 3.65 9.85
CA ARG A 182 10.39 2.71 8.82
C ARG A 182 9.88 3.36 7.54
N PHE A 183 9.73 4.70 7.51
CA PHE A 183 9.22 5.41 6.34
C PHE A 183 10.33 6.05 5.51
N CYS A 184 10.26 5.83 4.19
CA CYS A 184 10.97 6.63 3.20
C CYS A 184 9.95 7.35 2.31
N ILE A 185 9.97 8.68 2.33
CA ILE A 185 9.08 9.50 1.48
C ILE A 185 9.80 9.86 0.20
N ILE A 186 9.22 9.49 -0.94
CA ILE A 186 9.73 9.82 -2.27
C ILE A 186 8.77 10.82 -2.95
N ASP A 187 9.20 12.07 -3.12
CA ASP A 187 8.48 13.04 -3.95
C ASP A 187 8.53 12.61 -5.43
N VAL A 188 7.35 12.35 -6.00
CA VAL A 188 7.18 11.87 -7.37
C VAL A 188 6.60 12.93 -8.31
N ALA A 189 6.42 14.18 -7.84
CA ALA A 189 5.74 15.22 -8.60
C ALA A 189 6.48 15.58 -9.89
N LYS A 190 7.80 15.70 -9.82
CA LYS A 190 8.67 16.19 -10.92
C LYS A 190 9.63 15.13 -11.45
N LYS A 191 9.57 13.90 -10.96
CA LYS A 191 10.48 12.82 -11.37
C LYS A 191 9.84 11.93 -12.42
N ASN A 192 10.66 11.43 -13.34
CA ASN A 192 10.25 10.38 -14.26
C ASN A 192 10.26 8.99 -13.56
N PRO A 193 9.60 7.96 -14.15
CA PRO A 193 9.53 6.63 -13.53
C PRO A 193 10.87 5.98 -13.23
N SER A 194 11.90 6.20 -14.07
CA SER A 194 13.23 5.62 -13.87
C SER A 194 13.96 6.27 -12.69
N GLU A 195 13.91 7.59 -12.55
CA GLU A 195 14.49 8.30 -11.40
C GLU A 195 13.84 7.89 -10.08
N ILE A 196 12.50 7.67 -10.10
CA ILE A 196 11.79 7.17 -8.93
C ILE A 196 12.26 5.74 -8.61
N HIS A 197 12.40 4.89 -9.63
CA HIS A 197 12.83 3.51 -9.48
C HIS A 197 14.23 3.39 -8.86
N GLU A 198 15.19 4.20 -9.31
CA GLU A 198 16.53 4.25 -8.73
C GLU A 198 16.49 4.60 -7.24
N ASN A 199 15.64 5.59 -6.86
CA ASN A 199 15.47 5.93 -5.44
C ASN A 199 14.85 4.78 -4.65
N VAL A 200 13.84 4.09 -5.21
CA VAL A 200 13.19 2.92 -4.58
C VAL A 200 14.21 1.81 -4.35
N LEU A 201 14.99 1.44 -5.37
CA LEU A 201 16.02 0.41 -5.26
C LEU A 201 17.05 0.74 -4.19
N LYS A 202 17.54 1.98 -4.16
CA LYS A 202 18.48 2.46 -3.16
C LYS A 202 17.98 2.27 -1.72
N GLU A 203 16.69 2.55 -1.48
CA GLU A 203 16.12 2.37 -0.14
C GLU A 203 15.93 0.89 0.22
N ILE A 204 15.51 0.07 -0.75
CA ILE A 204 15.39 -1.37 -0.55
C ILE A 204 16.76 -1.99 -0.25
N GLU A 205 17.80 -1.63 -0.99
CA GLU A 205 19.15 -2.15 -0.81
C GLU A 205 19.72 -1.90 0.58
N LYS A 206 19.38 -0.78 1.23
CA LYS A 206 19.84 -0.47 2.60
C LYS A 206 19.37 -1.48 3.65
N ILE A 207 18.24 -2.13 3.44
CA ILE A 207 17.64 -3.03 4.44
C ILE A 207 17.84 -4.51 4.15
N ILE A 208 18.26 -4.85 2.92
CA ILE A 208 18.49 -6.23 2.50
C ILE A 208 20.00 -6.63 2.50
N THR A 209 20.89 -5.66 2.72
CA THR A 209 22.33 -5.88 2.91
C THR A 209 22.63 -6.21 4.35
#